data_579c72d5d5e32df3a3776dda1c8a4e71
#
_entry.id   579c72d5d5e32df3a3776dda1c8a4e71
#
_cell.length_a   1.000
_cell.length_b   1.000
_cell.length_c   1.000
_cell.angle_alpha   90.00
_cell.angle_beta   90.00
_cell.angle_gamma   90.00
#
_symmetry.space_group_name_H-M   'P 1'
#
loop_
_entity.id
_entity.type
_entity.pdbx_description
1 polymer ?
#
loop_
_entity_poly.entity_id
_entity_poly.type
_entity_poly.pdbx_seq_one_letter_code
_entity_poly.pdbx_strand_id
1 'polypeptide(L)'
;MKPSIERLDHDDYIHRYVRIDGQRIHCVAAGCGQPVLLIPGWPQTWFAWRHVMRALAEKGFMPIAVDLPGTGHSDRPLDGYDTGAAAAKLHRAMAALGHEQYQVVGHDVGMWIAYALASDYPDAVLRLALTEAVIPGLARAPDIFAPPEQNIFLWHFMFNQLTDLPEALIAGREKAYLEFMFDRWSHRRDRVAVDVYIAAYAAPGGLRGGFAYYRAIPETIRQNRERAKRKLEMPVLAIGAEHATNDAPLATMRGNAVDLCGVVVPDCGHFIMEEAPEAFIAHLAPFLEGRV
;
A
#
# COMPACT_ATOMS: atom_id res chain seq x y z
N MET A 1 -20.88 -14.48 -9.67
CA MET A 1 -21.51 -14.45 -8.34
C MET A 1 -21.69 -12.97 -7.97
N LYS A 2 -22.86 -12.55 -7.48
CA LYS A 2 -23.04 -11.14 -7.03
C LYS A 2 -22.17 -10.88 -5.81
N PRO A 3 -21.55 -9.68 -5.69
CA PRO A 3 -20.83 -9.32 -4.48
C PRO A 3 -21.74 -9.40 -3.25
N SER A 4 -21.23 -9.92 -2.14
CA SER A 4 -21.92 -9.90 -0.85
C SER A 4 -21.06 -9.14 0.16
N ILE A 5 -21.71 -8.37 1.05
CA ILE A 5 -21.07 -7.56 2.08
C ILE A 5 -21.50 -8.13 3.43
N GLU A 6 -20.52 -8.48 4.25
CA GLU A 6 -20.70 -8.85 5.65
C GLU A 6 -20.15 -7.72 6.52
N ARG A 7 -20.89 -7.30 7.54
CA ARG A 7 -20.55 -6.17 8.41
C ARG A 7 -20.25 -6.65 9.82
N LEU A 8 -19.18 -6.18 10.40
CA LEU A 8 -18.81 -6.32 11.81
C LEU A 8 -18.39 -4.94 12.31
N ASP A 9 -19.10 -4.40 13.30
CA ASP A 9 -18.78 -3.10 13.89
C ASP A 9 -17.93 -3.30 15.14
N HIS A 10 -16.76 -2.66 15.18
CA HIS A 10 -15.89 -2.58 16.35
C HIS A 10 -15.31 -1.18 16.47
N ASP A 11 -15.49 -0.56 17.63
CA ASP A 11 -15.04 0.80 17.93
C ASP A 11 -15.59 1.86 16.94
N ASP A 12 -14.77 2.85 16.57
CA ASP A 12 -15.12 3.92 15.62
C ASP A 12 -15.04 3.49 14.15
N TYR A 13 -14.74 2.22 13.87
CA TYR A 13 -14.51 1.70 12.52
C TYR A 13 -15.57 0.65 12.14
N ILE A 14 -15.97 0.70 10.88
CA ILE A 14 -16.91 -0.25 10.29
C ILE A 14 -16.12 -1.27 9.47
N HIS A 15 -16.06 -2.51 9.96
CA HIS A 15 -15.42 -3.61 9.25
C HIS A 15 -16.40 -4.26 8.27
N ARG A 16 -15.95 -4.50 7.04
CA ARG A 16 -16.74 -5.13 5.99
C ARG A 16 -15.91 -6.17 5.25
N TYR A 17 -16.56 -7.26 4.84
CA TYR A 17 -15.97 -8.26 3.93
C TYR A 17 -16.71 -8.21 2.60
N VAL A 18 -15.98 -7.80 1.54
CA VAL A 18 -16.51 -7.75 0.18
C VAL A 18 -16.05 -8.99 -0.57
N ARG A 19 -17.00 -9.73 -1.17
CA ARG A 19 -16.65 -10.93 -1.96
C ARG A 19 -16.49 -10.58 -3.42
N ILE A 20 -15.29 -10.77 -3.95
CA ILE A 20 -14.93 -10.60 -5.35
C ILE A 20 -14.41 -11.95 -5.88
N ASP A 21 -15.08 -12.52 -6.88
CA ASP A 21 -14.74 -13.83 -7.45
C ASP A 21 -14.63 -14.96 -6.39
N GLY A 22 -15.51 -14.92 -5.39
CA GLY A 22 -15.52 -15.88 -4.29
C GLY A 22 -14.49 -15.61 -3.17
N GLN A 23 -13.55 -14.67 -3.37
CA GLN A 23 -12.56 -14.29 -2.36
C GLN A 23 -13.06 -13.10 -1.54
N ARG A 24 -12.82 -13.12 -0.24
CA ARG A 24 -13.15 -12.03 0.68
C ARG A 24 -12.01 -11.01 0.69
N ILE A 25 -12.37 -9.74 0.53
CA ILE A 25 -11.52 -8.59 0.77
C ILE A 25 -12.04 -7.89 2.02
N HIS A 26 -11.18 -7.76 3.01
CA HIS A 26 -11.48 -7.02 4.24
C HIS A 26 -11.26 -5.53 4.00
N CYS A 27 -12.28 -4.74 4.31
CA CYS A 27 -12.29 -3.29 4.20
C CYS A 27 -12.73 -2.69 5.53
N VAL A 28 -12.07 -1.63 5.94
CA VAL A 28 -12.39 -0.90 7.17
C VAL A 28 -12.67 0.55 6.80
N ALA A 29 -13.86 1.04 7.16
CA ALA A 29 -14.30 2.38 6.82
C ALA A 29 -14.56 3.23 8.07
N ALA A 30 -14.40 4.54 7.93
CA ALA A 30 -14.77 5.53 8.94
C ALA A 30 -15.38 6.76 8.28
N GLY A 31 -16.14 7.54 9.05
CA GLY A 31 -16.69 8.81 8.58
C GLY A 31 -17.70 8.68 7.44
N CYS A 32 -17.92 9.80 6.75
CA CYS A 32 -18.79 9.90 5.58
C CYS A 32 -18.27 11.02 4.67
N GLY A 33 -18.67 11.02 3.39
CA GLY A 33 -18.25 12.03 2.40
C GLY A 33 -17.49 11.41 1.23
N GLN A 34 -16.51 12.15 0.67
CA GLN A 34 -15.73 11.68 -0.47
C GLN A 34 -14.90 10.44 -0.11
N PRO A 35 -15.08 9.30 -0.81
CA PRO A 35 -14.34 8.09 -0.52
C PRO A 35 -12.85 8.25 -0.80
N VAL A 36 -12.00 7.73 0.12
CA VAL A 36 -10.54 7.66 0.00
C VAL A 36 -10.10 6.24 0.26
N LEU A 37 -9.67 5.53 -0.78
CA LEU A 37 -9.11 4.18 -0.67
C LEU A 37 -7.68 4.26 -0.15
N LEU A 38 -7.40 3.61 0.98
CA LEU A 38 -6.10 3.56 1.63
C LEU A 38 -5.51 2.15 1.48
N ILE A 39 -4.43 2.02 0.72
CA ILE A 39 -3.80 0.75 0.37
C ILE A 39 -2.49 0.61 1.14
N PRO A 40 -2.39 -0.32 2.10
CA PRO A 40 -1.18 -0.53 2.88
C PRO A 40 -0.10 -1.24 2.07
N GLY A 41 1.13 -1.20 2.59
CA GLY A 41 2.26 -1.93 2.07
C GLY A 41 2.62 -3.19 2.88
N TRP A 42 3.69 -3.85 2.46
CA TRP A 42 4.29 -4.93 3.22
C TRP A 42 5.29 -4.37 4.26
N PRO A 43 5.35 -4.89 5.49
CA PRO A 43 4.55 -5.98 6.04
C PRO A 43 3.42 -5.47 6.97
N GLN A 44 2.64 -4.53 6.48
CA GLN A 44 1.55 -3.93 7.24
C GLN A 44 0.17 -4.48 6.80
N THR A 45 -0.88 -4.00 7.48
CA THR A 45 -2.29 -4.27 7.21
C THR A 45 -3.06 -2.94 7.21
N TRP A 46 -4.39 -2.99 7.04
CA TRP A 46 -5.26 -1.81 7.18
C TRP A 46 -4.94 -0.97 8.43
N PHE A 47 -4.48 -1.60 9.50
CA PHE A 47 -4.24 -0.98 10.81
C PHE A 47 -3.19 0.13 10.78
N ALA A 48 -2.30 0.11 9.80
CA ALA A 48 -1.34 1.19 9.54
C ALA A 48 -2.02 2.55 9.34
N TRP A 49 -3.21 2.54 8.78
CA TRP A 49 -3.96 3.75 8.44
C TRP A 49 -4.82 4.32 9.58
N ARG A 50 -4.90 3.67 10.76
CA ARG A 50 -5.83 4.04 11.84
C ARG A 50 -5.80 5.52 12.24
N HIS A 51 -4.61 6.12 12.34
CA HIS A 51 -4.46 7.55 12.69
C HIS A 51 -4.90 8.47 11.52
N VAL A 52 -4.52 8.09 10.30
CA VAL A 52 -4.89 8.82 9.08
C VAL A 52 -6.40 8.73 8.84
N MET A 53 -7.00 7.58 9.04
CA MET A 53 -8.45 7.37 8.89
C MET A 53 -9.25 8.29 9.82
N ARG A 54 -8.87 8.35 11.10
CA ARG A 54 -9.54 9.24 12.06
C ARG A 54 -9.48 10.70 11.60
N ALA A 55 -8.29 11.18 11.27
CA ALA A 55 -8.09 12.58 10.87
C ALA A 55 -8.80 12.93 9.55
N LEU A 56 -8.85 12.00 8.58
CA LEU A 56 -9.60 12.21 7.34
C LEU A 56 -11.12 12.21 7.58
N ALA A 57 -11.62 11.33 8.45
CA ALA A 57 -13.03 11.29 8.81
C ALA A 57 -13.48 12.61 9.48
N GLU A 58 -12.66 13.17 10.39
CA GLU A 58 -12.90 14.48 11.03
C GLU A 58 -12.92 15.64 10.02
N LYS A 59 -12.26 15.48 8.87
CA LYS A 59 -12.25 16.46 7.75
C LYS A 59 -13.37 16.24 6.72
N GLY A 60 -14.28 15.31 6.97
CA GLY A 60 -15.44 15.05 6.10
C GLY A 60 -15.14 14.14 4.91
N PHE A 61 -14.08 13.33 4.97
CA PHE A 61 -13.85 12.24 4.03
C PHE A 61 -14.42 10.91 4.55
N MET A 62 -14.54 9.94 3.65
CA MET A 62 -14.79 8.55 3.98
C MET A 62 -13.55 7.71 3.68
N PRO A 63 -12.56 7.62 4.59
CA PRO A 63 -11.43 6.71 4.42
C PRO A 63 -11.90 5.26 4.47
N ILE A 64 -11.38 4.47 3.53
CA ILE A 64 -11.63 3.03 3.40
C ILE A 64 -10.26 2.36 3.29
N ALA A 65 -9.75 1.82 4.39
CA ALA A 65 -8.52 1.04 4.40
C ALA A 65 -8.83 -0.42 4.09
N VAL A 66 -7.91 -1.09 3.38
CA VAL A 66 -8.08 -2.48 2.97
C VAL A 66 -6.96 -3.36 3.52
N ASP A 67 -7.27 -4.61 3.77
CA ASP A 67 -6.25 -5.64 3.78
C ASP A 67 -6.08 -6.16 2.35
N LEU A 68 -4.87 -6.13 1.85
CA LEU A 68 -4.58 -6.65 0.52
C LEU A 68 -4.89 -8.16 0.42
N PRO A 69 -5.28 -8.69 -0.74
CA PRO A 69 -5.32 -10.14 -0.94
C PRO A 69 -4.05 -10.80 -0.42
N GLY A 70 -4.18 -11.82 0.41
CA GLY A 70 -3.03 -12.50 1.00
C GLY A 70 -2.59 -11.97 2.37
N THR A 71 -3.10 -10.82 2.82
CA THR A 71 -2.67 -10.19 4.08
C THR A 71 -3.85 -9.97 5.03
N GLY A 72 -3.56 -9.73 6.30
CA GLY A 72 -4.54 -9.41 7.33
C GLY A 72 -5.72 -10.37 7.35
N HIS A 73 -6.93 -9.83 7.30
CA HIS A 73 -8.19 -10.57 7.32
C HIS A 73 -8.76 -10.88 5.92
N SER A 74 -8.08 -10.46 4.84
CA SER A 74 -8.43 -10.85 3.48
C SER A 74 -8.09 -12.31 3.20
N ASP A 75 -8.80 -12.94 2.26
CA ASP A 75 -8.48 -14.30 1.83
C ASP A 75 -7.10 -14.36 1.16
N ARG A 76 -6.47 -15.53 1.22
CA ARG A 76 -5.11 -15.78 0.74
C ARG A 76 -5.13 -16.66 -0.51
N PRO A 77 -5.43 -16.10 -1.70
CA PRO A 77 -5.48 -16.86 -2.96
C PRO A 77 -4.09 -17.43 -3.31
N LEU A 78 -4.06 -18.36 -4.26
CA LEU A 78 -2.80 -18.93 -4.74
C LEU A 78 -2.09 -18.05 -5.77
N ASP A 79 -2.86 -17.18 -6.47
CA ASP A 79 -2.42 -16.31 -7.57
C ASP A 79 -3.10 -14.94 -7.54
N GLY A 80 -2.82 -14.10 -8.54
CA GLY A 80 -3.43 -12.77 -8.67
C GLY A 80 -2.78 -11.73 -7.78
N TYR A 81 -1.46 -11.81 -7.58
CA TYR A 81 -0.67 -10.88 -6.78
C TYR A 81 0.11 -9.84 -7.61
N ASP A 82 0.05 -9.90 -8.94
CA ASP A 82 0.53 -8.81 -9.76
C ASP A 82 -0.35 -7.56 -9.59
N THR A 83 0.22 -6.39 -9.89
CA THR A 83 -0.47 -5.13 -9.61
C THR A 83 -1.76 -4.95 -10.40
N GLY A 84 -1.86 -5.52 -11.60
CA GLY A 84 -3.10 -5.45 -12.40
C GLY A 84 -4.23 -6.25 -11.77
N ALA A 85 -3.95 -7.49 -11.37
CA ALA A 85 -4.94 -8.36 -10.71
C ALA A 85 -5.38 -7.77 -9.36
N ALA A 86 -4.43 -7.25 -8.56
CA ALA A 86 -4.74 -6.63 -7.28
C ALA A 86 -5.56 -5.34 -7.47
N ALA A 87 -5.17 -4.46 -8.40
CA ALA A 87 -5.90 -3.23 -8.73
C ALA A 87 -7.33 -3.50 -9.21
N ALA A 88 -7.51 -4.47 -10.11
CA ALA A 88 -8.83 -4.87 -10.59
C ALA A 88 -9.74 -5.37 -9.46
N LYS A 89 -9.17 -6.11 -8.51
CA LYS A 89 -9.89 -6.62 -7.35
C LYS A 89 -10.32 -5.50 -6.41
N LEU A 90 -9.44 -4.53 -6.14
CA LEU A 90 -9.75 -3.38 -5.29
C LEU A 90 -10.77 -2.44 -5.97
N HIS A 91 -10.64 -2.17 -7.28
CA HIS A 91 -11.63 -1.40 -8.03
C HIS A 91 -13.04 -2.01 -7.91
N ARG A 92 -13.15 -3.33 -8.11
CA ARG A 92 -14.42 -4.04 -7.97
C ARG A 92 -14.93 -4.06 -6.52
N ALA A 93 -14.04 -4.06 -5.53
CA ALA A 93 -14.42 -3.94 -4.13
C ALA A 93 -15.02 -2.56 -3.83
N MET A 94 -14.42 -1.48 -4.34
CA MET A 94 -14.96 -0.12 -4.22
C MET A 94 -16.32 0.01 -4.91
N ALA A 95 -16.48 -0.51 -6.12
CA ALA A 95 -17.76 -0.53 -6.82
C ALA A 95 -18.84 -1.32 -6.04
N ALA A 96 -18.48 -2.46 -5.44
CA ALA A 96 -19.39 -3.26 -4.62
C ALA A 96 -19.80 -2.55 -3.32
N LEU A 97 -18.93 -1.66 -2.79
CA LEU A 97 -19.24 -0.79 -1.65
C LEU A 97 -20.12 0.42 -2.06
N GLY A 98 -20.38 0.62 -3.35
CA GLY A 98 -21.20 1.71 -3.89
C GLY A 98 -20.40 2.94 -4.31
N HIS A 99 -19.07 2.81 -4.48
CA HIS A 99 -18.18 3.91 -4.83
C HIS A 99 -17.61 3.72 -6.25
N GLU A 100 -18.14 4.43 -7.23
CA GLU A 100 -17.65 4.41 -8.61
C GLU A 100 -16.44 5.33 -8.80
N GLN A 101 -16.39 6.44 -8.07
CA GLN A 101 -15.28 7.40 -8.07
C GLN A 101 -14.76 7.62 -6.64
N TYR A 102 -13.45 7.61 -6.49
CA TYR A 102 -12.77 7.74 -5.20
C TYR A 102 -11.37 8.31 -5.38
N GLN A 103 -10.78 8.76 -4.30
CA GLN A 103 -9.38 9.12 -4.23
C GLN A 103 -8.57 7.91 -3.73
N VAL A 104 -7.28 7.85 -4.05
CA VAL A 104 -6.44 6.69 -3.71
C VAL A 104 -5.15 7.16 -3.02
N VAL A 105 -4.80 6.47 -1.95
CA VAL A 105 -3.52 6.64 -1.25
C VAL A 105 -2.87 5.26 -1.16
N GLY A 106 -1.67 5.09 -1.67
CA GLY A 106 -0.94 3.83 -1.63
C GLY A 106 0.43 3.98 -0.97
N HIS A 107 0.78 3.03 -0.10
CA HIS A 107 2.05 2.97 0.60
C HIS A 107 2.81 1.70 0.25
N ASP A 108 4.13 1.79 -0.04
CA ASP A 108 5.01 0.66 -0.35
C ASP A 108 4.45 -0.23 -1.47
N VAL A 109 4.18 -1.53 -1.28
CA VAL A 109 3.48 -2.39 -2.25
C VAL A 109 2.12 -1.81 -2.64
N GLY A 110 1.43 -1.16 -1.70
CA GLY A 110 0.19 -0.43 -1.97
C GLY A 110 0.37 0.74 -2.93
N MET A 111 1.54 1.38 -2.96
CA MET A 111 1.88 2.39 -3.99
C MET A 111 1.92 1.78 -5.38
N TRP A 112 2.48 0.55 -5.52
CA TRP A 112 2.51 -0.14 -6.82
C TRP A 112 1.11 -0.44 -7.33
N ILE A 113 0.23 -0.91 -6.43
CA ILE A 113 -1.16 -1.24 -6.75
C ILE A 113 -1.96 0.05 -7.04
N ALA A 114 -1.73 1.12 -6.28
CA ALA A 114 -2.37 2.42 -6.49
C ALA A 114 -2.04 3.02 -7.86
N TYR A 115 -0.77 2.95 -8.30
CA TYR A 115 -0.36 3.34 -9.65
C TYR A 115 -1.06 2.52 -10.74
N ALA A 116 -1.12 1.20 -10.57
CA ALA A 116 -1.82 0.32 -11.51
C ALA A 116 -3.32 0.65 -11.57
N LEU A 117 -3.96 0.86 -10.42
CA LEU A 117 -5.37 1.19 -10.33
C LEU A 117 -5.69 2.53 -11.02
N ALA A 118 -4.88 3.56 -10.78
CA ALA A 118 -5.06 4.85 -11.45
C ALA A 118 -4.80 4.80 -12.97
N SER A 119 -3.87 3.94 -13.40
CA SER A 119 -3.57 3.75 -14.83
C SER A 119 -4.64 2.96 -15.57
N ASP A 120 -5.16 1.91 -14.93
CA ASP A 120 -6.10 0.96 -15.56
C ASP A 120 -7.56 1.45 -15.44
N TYR A 121 -7.87 2.29 -14.43
CA TYR A 121 -9.21 2.83 -14.15
C TYR A 121 -9.19 4.35 -13.93
N PRO A 122 -8.73 5.15 -14.92
CA PRO A 122 -8.52 6.59 -14.75
C PRO A 122 -9.82 7.35 -14.42
N ASP A 123 -10.96 6.90 -14.91
CA ASP A 123 -12.26 7.54 -14.65
C ASP A 123 -12.76 7.32 -13.20
N ALA A 124 -12.22 6.32 -12.50
CA ALA A 124 -12.58 6.01 -11.13
C ALA A 124 -11.69 6.75 -10.11
N VAL A 125 -10.47 7.13 -10.50
CA VAL A 125 -9.48 7.74 -9.58
C VAL A 125 -9.44 9.25 -9.75
N LEU A 126 -9.96 9.98 -8.77
CA LEU A 126 -10.04 11.44 -8.80
C LEU A 126 -8.70 12.11 -8.46
N ARG A 127 -7.95 11.56 -7.52
CA ARG A 127 -6.63 12.01 -7.05
C ARG A 127 -5.83 10.82 -6.57
N LEU A 128 -4.52 10.86 -6.73
CA LEU A 128 -3.62 9.76 -6.37
C LEU A 128 -2.48 10.26 -5.48
N ALA A 129 -2.36 9.72 -4.27
CA ALA A 129 -1.19 9.92 -3.43
C ALA A 129 -0.37 8.62 -3.36
N LEU A 130 0.94 8.72 -3.61
CA LEU A 130 1.90 7.62 -3.71
C LEU A 130 3.00 7.82 -2.67
N THR A 131 3.20 6.83 -1.78
CA THR A 131 4.11 7.01 -0.66
C THR A 131 5.11 5.87 -0.50
N GLU A 132 6.36 6.25 -0.22
CA GLU A 132 7.41 5.41 0.35
C GLU A 132 7.80 4.18 -0.48
N ALA A 133 7.77 4.28 -1.80
CA ALA A 133 8.36 3.28 -2.69
C ALA A 133 8.80 3.89 -4.03
N VAL A 134 9.35 3.05 -4.88
CA VAL A 134 9.50 3.31 -6.31
C VAL A 134 8.63 2.33 -7.09
N ILE A 135 8.15 2.72 -8.25
CA ILE A 135 7.30 1.83 -9.07
C ILE A 135 8.18 0.85 -9.85
N PRO A 136 8.04 -0.48 -9.67
CA PRO A 136 8.77 -1.47 -10.45
C PRO A 136 8.54 -1.30 -11.95
N GLY A 137 9.63 -1.25 -12.71
CA GLY A 137 9.58 -1.03 -14.16
C GLY A 137 9.61 0.43 -14.62
N LEU A 138 9.38 1.40 -13.73
CA LEU A 138 9.58 2.83 -13.98
C LEU A 138 10.90 3.32 -13.40
N ALA A 139 11.25 2.87 -12.20
CA ALA A 139 12.53 3.15 -11.59
C ALA A 139 13.64 2.27 -12.17
N ARG A 140 14.88 2.76 -12.12
CA ARG A 140 16.07 1.96 -12.40
C ARG A 140 16.18 0.85 -11.34
N ALA A 141 16.50 -0.37 -11.79
CA ALA A 141 16.79 -1.47 -10.88
C ALA A 141 18.06 -1.16 -10.05
N PRO A 142 18.10 -1.49 -8.76
CA PRO A 142 19.29 -1.35 -7.94
C PRO A 142 20.46 -2.17 -8.49
N ASP A 143 21.67 -1.67 -8.31
CA ASP A 143 22.88 -2.41 -8.68
C ASP A 143 23.14 -3.53 -7.67
N ILE A 144 23.43 -4.75 -8.14
CA ILE A 144 23.70 -5.91 -7.28
C ILE A 144 24.94 -5.72 -6.39
N PHE A 145 25.89 -4.89 -6.82
CA PHE A 145 27.11 -4.54 -6.08
C PHE A 145 27.01 -3.15 -5.43
N ALA A 146 25.81 -2.75 -5.02
CA ALA A 146 25.62 -1.53 -4.26
C ALA A 146 26.33 -1.59 -2.89
N PRO A 147 26.57 -0.44 -2.23
CA PRO A 147 27.09 -0.40 -0.88
C PRO A 147 26.28 -1.27 0.08
N PRO A 148 26.93 -1.86 1.12
CA PRO A 148 26.25 -2.78 2.05
C PRO A 148 24.97 -2.21 2.68
N GLU A 149 24.95 -0.92 2.99
CA GLU A 149 23.79 -0.24 3.60
C GLU A 149 22.58 -0.29 2.67
N GLN A 150 22.76 -0.06 1.39
CA GLN A 150 21.70 -0.15 0.39
C GLN A 150 21.27 -1.59 0.16
N ASN A 151 22.21 -2.53 0.08
CA ASN A 151 21.89 -3.95 -0.06
C ASN A 151 21.14 -4.48 1.16
N ILE A 152 21.52 -4.07 2.38
CA ILE A 152 20.81 -4.45 3.61
C ILE A 152 19.40 -3.83 3.64
N PHE A 153 19.19 -2.65 3.10
CA PHE A 153 17.86 -2.05 3.01
C PHE A 153 16.95 -2.82 2.04
N LEU A 154 17.50 -3.32 0.93
CA LEU A 154 16.75 -3.94 -0.18
C LEU A 154 16.82 -5.48 -0.22
N TRP A 155 17.56 -6.13 0.68
CA TRP A 155 17.82 -7.57 0.61
C TRP A 155 16.56 -8.44 0.54
N HIS A 156 15.49 -8.00 1.19
CA HIS A 156 14.20 -8.69 1.23
C HIS A 156 13.57 -8.85 -0.16
N PHE A 157 13.86 -7.97 -1.12
CA PHE A 157 13.36 -8.11 -2.49
C PHE A 157 13.80 -9.43 -3.12
N MET A 158 15.08 -9.78 -2.97
CA MET A 158 15.61 -11.03 -3.51
C MET A 158 15.15 -12.23 -2.71
N PHE A 159 15.13 -12.11 -1.39
CA PHE A 159 14.74 -13.20 -0.50
C PHE A 159 13.26 -13.56 -0.66
N ASN A 160 12.36 -12.58 -0.63
CA ASN A 160 10.91 -12.78 -0.72
C ASN A 160 10.46 -13.31 -2.10
N GLN A 161 11.26 -13.14 -3.15
CA GLN A 161 10.98 -13.70 -4.47
C GLN A 161 11.23 -15.21 -4.56
N LEU A 162 12.04 -15.80 -3.68
CA LEU A 162 12.29 -17.22 -3.68
C LEU A 162 11.00 -17.99 -3.35
N THR A 163 10.83 -19.14 -4.01
CA THR A 163 9.69 -20.02 -3.77
C THR A 163 10.01 -20.96 -2.61
N ASP A 164 9.09 -21.09 -1.65
CA ASP A 164 9.08 -22.02 -0.52
C ASP A 164 10.21 -21.82 0.52
N LEU A 165 11.41 -21.45 0.09
CA LEU A 165 12.56 -21.29 0.99
C LEU A 165 12.35 -20.23 2.08
N PRO A 166 11.85 -19.01 1.76
CA PRO A 166 11.58 -18.01 2.80
C PRO A 166 10.59 -18.50 3.85
N GLU A 167 9.49 -19.11 3.43
CA GLU A 167 8.49 -19.66 4.35
C GLU A 167 9.10 -20.76 5.24
N ALA A 168 9.89 -21.67 4.67
CA ALA A 168 10.54 -22.75 5.41
C ALA A 168 11.54 -22.24 6.45
N LEU A 169 12.29 -21.17 6.14
CA LEU A 169 13.28 -20.57 7.04
C LEU A 169 12.64 -19.70 8.14
N ILE A 170 11.52 -19.06 7.83
CA ILE A 170 10.88 -18.08 8.73
C ILE A 170 9.79 -18.72 9.59
N ALA A 171 9.18 -19.83 9.18
CA ALA A 171 8.14 -20.49 9.96
C ALA A 171 8.55 -20.72 11.43
N GLY A 172 7.74 -20.16 12.36
CA GLY A 172 8.02 -20.13 13.79
C GLY A 172 9.08 -19.08 14.22
N ARG A 173 9.54 -18.24 13.30
CA ARG A 173 10.50 -17.15 13.53
C ARG A 173 10.04 -15.84 12.90
N GLU A 174 8.74 -15.73 12.61
CA GLU A 174 8.13 -14.56 11.97
C GLU A 174 8.47 -13.27 12.73
N LYS A 175 8.47 -13.34 14.06
CA LYS A 175 8.85 -12.21 14.91
C LYS A 175 10.26 -11.73 14.61
N ALA A 176 11.25 -12.61 14.62
CA ALA A 176 12.64 -12.22 14.39
C ALA A 176 12.87 -11.63 12.99
N TYR A 177 12.20 -12.17 11.97
CA TYR A 177 12.28 -11.68 10.60
C TYR A 177 11.63 -10.30 10.45
N LEU A 178 10.41 -10.13 10.94
CA LEU A 178 9.65 -8.90 10.78
C LEU A 178 10.19 -7.78 11.67
N GLU A 179 10.60 -8.07 12.92
CA GLU A 179 11.26 -7.06 13.77
C GLU A 179 12.50 -6.50 13.10
N PHE A 180 13.33 -7.34 12.46
CA PHE A 180 14.49 -6.86 11.72
C PHE A 180 14.10 -5.85 10.64
N MET A 181 13.00 -6.10 9.90
CA MET A 181 12.52 -5.17 8.88
C MET A 181 12.01 -3.86 9.50
N PHE A 182 11.17 -3.96 10.51
CA PHE A 182 10.64 -2.78 11.19
C PHE A 182 11.75 -1.95 11.84
N ASP A 183 12.73 -2.57 12.47
CA ASP A 183 13.87 -1.87 13.10
C ASP A 183 14.75 -1.15 12.08
N ARG A 184 14.89 -1.71 10.86
CA ARG A 184 15.71 -1.11 9.80
C ARG A 184 15.02 0.03 9.07
N TRP A 185 13.70 -0.02 8.96
CA TRP A 185 12.96 0.93 8.15
C TRP A 185 12.29 2.04 8.95
N SER A 186 12.11 1.85 10.27
CA SER A 186 11.59 2.90 11.14
C SER A 186 12.69 3.87 11.57
N HIS A 187 12.34 5.14 11.60
CA HIS A 187 13.08 6.16 12.35
C HIS A 187 12.54 6.30 13.78
N ARG A 188 11.22 6.19 13.93
CA ARG A 188 10.50 6.23 15.22
C ARG A 188 9.78 4.90 15.48
N ARG A 189 10.59 3.88 15.76
CA ARG A 189 10.16 2.48 15.92
C ARG A 189 9.07 2.29 16.97
N ASP A 190 9.12 3.08 18.04
CA ASP A 190 8.17 3.07 19.16
C ASP A 190 6.75 3.47 18.77
N ARG A 191 6.57 4.13 17.63
CA ARG A 191 5.27 4.54 17.10
C ARG A 191 4.61 3.49 16.21
N VAL A 192 5.35 2.49 15.74
CA VAL A 192 4.87 1.47 14.81
C VAL A 192 4.27 0.29 15.56
N ALA A 193 3.08 -0.12 15.22
CA ALA A 193 2.32 -1.20 15.87
C ALA A 193 2.81 -2.61 15.45
N VAL A 194 4.09 -2.89 15.61
CA VAL A 194 4.77 -4.06 15.06
C VAL A 194 4.16 -5.39 15.49
N ASP A 195 3.75 -5.53 16.75
CA ASP A 195 3.15 -6.78 17.23
C ASP A 195 1.85 -7.15 16.50
N VAL A 196 1.08 -6.14 16.07
CA VAL A 196 -0.14 -6.35 15.25
C VAL A 196 0.22 -6.98 13.91
N TYR A 197 1.26 -6.48 13.26
CA TYR A 197 1.69 -6.98 11.95
C TYR A 197 2.35 -8.34 12.07
N ILE A 198 3.18 -8.57 13.10
CA ILE A 198 3.75 -9.90 13.37
C ILE A 198 2.64 -10.92 13.54
N ALA A 199 1.60 -10.63 14.32
CA ALA A 199 0.47 -11.53 14.52
C ALA A 199 -0.26 -11.84 13.21
N ALA A 200 -0.46 -10.83 12.35
CA ALA A 200 -1.12 -11.00 11.05
C ALA A 200 -0.33 -11.90 10.09
N TYR A 201 1.00 -11.76 10.06
CA TYR A 201 1.86 -12.54 9.18
C TYR A 201 2.25 -13.92 9.74
N ALA A 202 2.21 -14.11 11.05
CA ALA A 202 2.34 -15.41 11.69
C ALA A 202 1.08 -16.29 11.51
N ALA A 203 -0.04 -15.70 11.12
CA ALA A 203 -1.25 -16.46 10.81
C ALA A 203 -1.03 -17.38 9.58
N PRO A 204 -1.71 -18.56 9.50
CA PRO A 204 -1.52 -19.51 8.42
C PRO A 204 -1.62 -18.86 7.03
N GLY A 205 -0.55 -18.98 6.23
CA GLY A 205 -0.46 -18.43 4.87
C GLY A 205 -0.14 -16.92 4.81
N GLY A 206 0.06 -16.23 5.95
CA GLY A 206 0.38 -14.81 5.98
C GLY A 206 1.70 -14.46 5.28
N LEU A 207 2.78 -15.18 5.59
CA LEU A 207 4.06 -15.01 4.91
C LEU A 207 3.93 -15.25 3.40
N ARG A 208 3.32 -16.37 2.99
CA ARG A 208 3.14 -16.71 1.57
C ARG A 208 2.37 -15.61 0.82
N GLY A 209 1.29 -15.10 1.38
CA GLY A 209 0.51 -14.03 0.79
C GLY A 209 1.31 -12.73 0.64
N GLY A 210 2.07 -12.35 1.68
CA GLY A 210 2.93 -11.18 1.63
C GLY A 210 4.07 -11.31 0.59
N PHE A 211 4.74 -12.47 0.53
CA PHE A 211 5.82 -12.72 -0.42
C PHE A 211 5.35 -12.85 -1.86
N ALA A 212 4.10 -13.21 -2.07
CA ALA A 212 3.55 -13.38 -3.41
C ALA A 212 3.58 -12.08 -4.24
N TYR A 213 3.49 -10.91 -3.62
CA TYR A 213 3.67 -9.62 -4.30
C TYR A 213 5.07 -9.44 -4.85
N TYR A 214 6.09 -9.89 -4.12
CA TYR A 214 7.49 -9.85 -4.58
C TYR A 214 7.73 -10.86 -5.71
N ARG A 215 7.13 -12.04 -5.65
CA ARG A 215 7.18 -13.05 -6.72
C ARG A 215 6.50 -12.58 -8.00
N ALA A 216 5.51 -11.70 -7.88
CA ALA A 216 4.80 -11.11 -9.01
C ALA A 216 5.52 -9.90 -9.64
N ILE A 217 6.67 -9.43 -9.09
CA ILE A 217 7.41 -8.28 -9.62
C ILE A 217 7.73 -8.37 -11.12
N PRO A 218 8.16 -9.51 -11.69
CA PRO A 218 8.43 -9.58 -13.13
C PRO A 218 7.20 -9.26 -13.98
N GLU A 219 6.03 -9.76 -13.61
CA GLU A 219 4.76 -9.45 -14.30
C GLU A 219 4.34 -7.99 -14.06
N THR A 220 4.47 -7.50 -12.82
CA THR A 220 4.23 -6.09 -12.48
C THR A 220 5.09 -5.15 -13.32
N ILE A 221 6.39 -5.45 -13.50
CA ILE A 221 7.29 -4.67 -14.37
C ILE A 221 6.78 -4.65 -15.81
N ARG A 222 6.40 -5.81 -16.35
CA ARG A 222 5.86 -5.91 -17.72
C ARG A 222 4.62 -5.04 -17.90
N GLN A 223 3.68 -5.13 -16.96
CA GLN A 223 2.44 -4.34 -16.96
C GLN A 223 2.73 -2.82 -16.82
N ASN A 224 3.60 -2.43 -15.92
CA ASN A 224 3.91 -1.02 -15.67
C ASN A 224 4.63 -0.36 -16.84
N ARG A 225 5.45 -1.08 -17.60
CA ARG A 225 6.05 -0.59 -18.86
C ARG A 225 4.99 -0.28 -19.92
N GLU A 226 3.90 -1.05 -19.98
CA GLU A 226 2.77 -0.75 -20.87
C GLU A 226 1.98 0.47 -20.38
N ARG A 227 1.70 0.57 -19.06
CA ARG A 227 1.01 1.70 -18.44
C ARG A 227 1.76 3.02 -18.66
N ALA A 228 3.08 3.00 -18.54
CA ALA A 228 3.95 4.17 -18.71
C ALA A 228 3.94 4.79 -20.11
N LYS A 229 3.35 4.12 -21.10
CA LYS A 229 3.12 4.70 -22.43
C LYS A 229 2.08 5.83 -22.41
N ARG A 230 1.31 5.97 -21.33
CA ARG A 230 0.34 7.06 -21.10
C ARG A 230 0.60 7.67 -19.73
N LYS A 231 0.62 8.99 -19.67
CA LYS A 231 0.74 9.69 -18.39
C LYS A 231 -0.59 9.65 -17.64
N LEU A 232 -0.49 9.64 -16.32
CA LEU A 232 -1.65 9.88 -15.46
C LEU A 232 -2.12 11.33 -15.63
N GLU A 233 -3.41 11.53 -15.82
CA GLU A 233 -4.01 12.86 -16.04
C GLU A 233 -4.57 13.47 -14.75
N MET A 234 -4.97 12.61 -13.77
CA MET A 234 -5.39 13.09 -12.47
C MET A 234 -4.21 13.67 -11.68
N PRO A 235 -4.47 14.60 -10.72
CA PRO A 235 -3.44 15.10 -9.83
C PRO A 235 -2.77 13.98 -9.04
N VAL A 236 -1.43 14.04 -8.95
CA VAL A 236 -0.59 13.05 -8.25
C VAL A 236 0.27 13.74 -7.20
N LEU A 237 0.21 13.25 -5.96
CA LEU A 237 1.09 13.64 -4.87
C LEU A 237 2.04 12.49 -4.55
N ALA A 238 3.34 12.74 -4.62
CA ALA A 238 4.38 11.78 -4.23
C ALA A 238 4.99 12.18 -2.88
N ILE A 239 4.94 11.29 -1.89
CA ILE A 239 5.41 11.56 -0.54
C ILE A 239 6.51 10.57 -0.18
N GLY A 240 7.67 11.07 0.20
CA GLY A 240 8.73 10.27 0.81
C GLY A 240 9.04 10.70 2.24
N ALA A 241 9.84 9.94 2.94
CA ALA A 241 10.31 10.20 4.28
C ALA A 241 11.84 10.41 4.28
N GLU A 242 12.31 11.36 5.06
CA GLU A 242 13.72 11.79 5.08
C GLU A 242 14.69 10.63 5.39
N HIS A 243 14.33 9.76 6.31
CA HIS A 243 15.15 8.64 6.74
C HIS A 243 14.80 7.30 6.06
N ALA A 244 14.09 7.34 4.92
CA ALA A 244 13.75 6.15 4.14
C ALA A 244 13.92 6.38 2.63
N THR A 245 12.84 6.49 1.86
CA THR A 245 12.94 6.63 0.40
C THR A 245 13.23 8.05 -0.09
N ASN A 246 13.17 9.05 0.79
CA ASN A 246 13.42 10.45 0.48
C ASN A 246 12.60 10.93 -0.75
N ASP A 247 13.20 11.46 -1.79
CA ASP A 247 12.52 11.94 -2.99
C ASP A 247 12.23 10.85 -4.05
N ALA A 248 12.56 9.60 -3.77
CA ALA A 248 12.43 8.50 -4.73
C ALA A 248 10.99 8.29 -5.25
N PRO A 249 9.90 8.45 -4.43
CA PRO A 249 8.55 8.42 -4.94
C PRO A 249 8.28 9.49 -6.00
N LEU A 250 8.75 10.73 -5.80
CA LEU A 250 8.66 11.80 -6.76
C LEU A 250 9.50 11.51 -8.01
N ALA A 251 10.73 11.06 -7.82
CA ALA A 251 11.64 10.76 -8.91
C ALA A 251 11.11 9.67 -9.84
N THR A 252 10.50 8.62 -9.29
CA THR A 252 9.90 7.53 -10.09
C THR A 252 8.68 7.99 -10.91
N MET A 253 7.95 9.02 -10.44
CA MET A 253 6.76 9.54 -11.12
C MET A 253 7.06 10.66 -12.13
N ARG A 254 8.26 11.24 -12.12
CA ARG A 254 8.66 12.25 -13.11
C ARG A 254 8.50 11.71 -14.53
N GLY A 255 7.72 12.41 -15.34
CA GLY A 255 7.40 11.99 -16.71
C GLY A 255 6.22 11.03 -16.84
N ASN A 256 5.70 10.46 -15.75
CA ASN A 256 4.60 9.51 -15.72
C ASN A 256 3.24 10.12 -15.30
N ALA A 257 3.22 11.39 -14.88
CA ALA A 257 2.01 12.15 -14.57
C ALA A 257 2.07 13.54 -15.22
N VAL A 258 0.92 14.13 -15.49
CA VAL A 258 0.78 15.49 -16.06
C VAL A 258 0.86 16.52 -14.94
N ASP A 259 0.11 16.32 -13.87
CA ASP A 259 0.06 17.17 -12.68
C ASP A 259 0.70 16.38 -11.51
N LEU A 260 1.92 16.74 -11.15
CA LEU A 260 2.74 16.02 -10.16
C LEU A 260 3.35 17.00 -9.16
N CYS A 261 3.03 16.81 -7.91
CA CYS A 261 3.73 17.46 -6.80
C CYS A 261 4.39 16.42 -5.88
N GLY A 262 5.37 16.85 -5.11
CA GLY A 262 6.11 15.95 -4.21
C GLY A 262 6.54 16.64 -2.93
N VAL A 263 6.64 15.86 -1.87
CA VAL A 263 7.10 16.30 -0.55
C VAL A 263 7.92 15.21 0.12
N VAL A 264 8.89 15.63 0.93
CA VAL A 264 9.62 14.75 1.85
C VAL A 264 9.25 15.13 3.26
N VAL A 265 8.74 14.17 4.03
CA VAL A 265 8.38 14.37 5.45
C VAL A 265 9.65 14.27 6.28
N PRO A 266 10.01 15.34 7.04
CA PRO A 266 11.22 15.33 7.85
C PRO A 266 11.07 14.44 9.10
N ASP A 267 12.20 14.01 9.67
CA ASP A 267 12.30 13.27 10.94
C ASP A 267 11.37 12.04 10.98
N CYS A 268 11.30 11.31 9.85
CA CYS A 268 10.39 10.20 9.63
C CYS A 268 11.06 9.08 8.85
N GLY A 269 10.77 7.83 9.21
CA GLY A 269 11.13 6.62 8.48
C GLY A 269 10.04 6.13 7.53
N HIS A 270 10.15 4.87 7.13
CA HIS A 270 9.30 4.27 6.10
C HIS A 270 7.82 4.21 6.47
N PHE A 271 7.47 4.00 7.72
CA PHE A 271 6.08 3.81 8.16
C PHE A 271 5.40 5.15 8.48
N ILE A 272 5.42 6.03 7.51
CA ILE A 272 5.08 7.45 7.60
C ILE A 272 3.71 7.73 8.25
N MET A 273 2.68 6.88 7.97
CA MET A 273 1.34 7.02 8.53
C MET A 273 1.26 6.70 10.03
N GLU A 274 2.28 6.05 10.59
CA GLU A 274 2.40 5.75 12.02
C GLU A 274 3.48 6.59 12.70
N GLU A 275 4.62 6.79 12.04
CA GLU A 275 5.75 7.53 12.59
C GLU A 275 5.50 9.04 12.68
N ALA A 276 4.82 9.61 11.67
CA ALA A 276 4.55 11.05 11.57
C ALA A 276 3.14 11.34 11.00
N PRO A 277 2.05 10.81 11.61
CA PRO A 277 0.70 10.94 11.06
C PRO A 277 0.25 12.39 10.90
N GLU A 278 0.59 13.29 11.82
CA GLU A 278 0.22 14.70 11.76
C GLU A 278 0.89 15.40 10.56
N ALA A 279 2.20 15.17 10.37
CA ALA A 279 2.93 15.74 9.25
C ALA A 279 2.45 15.16 7.92
N PHE A 280 2.18 13.86 7.88
CA PHE A 280 1.62 13.20 6.69
C PHE A 280 0.25 13.79 6.30
N ILE A 281 -0.66 13.95 7.27
CA ILE A 281 -1.99 14.50 7.05
C ILE A 281 -1.92 15.98 6.65
N ALA A 282 -0.97 16.75 7.19
CA ALA A 282 -0.78 18.16 6.82
C ALA A 282 -0.49 18.35 5.32
N HIS A 283 0.11 17.37 4.66
CA HIS A 283 0.32 17.37 3.21
C HIS A 283 -0.81 16.67 2.46
N LEU A 284 -1.28 15.54 2.97
CA LEU A 284 -2.28 14.71 2.30
C LEU A 284 -3.66 15.40 2.24
N ALA A 285 -4.15 15.96 3.34
CA ALA A 285 -5.52 16.49 3.39
C ALA A 285 -5.74 17.68 2.45
N PRO A 286 -4.86 18.70 2.37
CA PRO A 286 -5.01 19.77 1.37
C PRO A 286 -5.00 19.27 -0.07
N PHE A 287 -4.18 18.26 -0.37
CA PHE A 287 -4.15 17.63 -1.69
C PHE A 287 -5.49 16.94 -2.00
N LEU A 288 -6.05 16.16 -1.07
CA LEU A 288 -7.33 15.49 -1.26
C LEU A 288 -8.50 16.47 -1.38
N GLU A 289 -8.42 17.64 -0.74
CA GLU A 289 -9.40 18.74 -0.85
C GLU A 289 -9.27 19.55 -2.16
N GLY A 290 -8.22 19.32 -2.97
CA GLY A 290 -7.98 20.08 -4.20
C GLY A 290 -7.41 21.47 -3.99
N ARG A 291 -6.72 21.69 -2.89
CA ARG A 291 -6.12 22.99 -2.53
C ARG A 291 -4.62 23.07 -2.89
N VAL A 292 -4.08 22.01 -3.42
CA VAL A 292 -2.66 21.90 -3.86
C VAL A 292 -2.63 21.21 -5.22
#